data_a84d9a56068b7cbd1a98d044a3b71aa5
#
_entry.id   a84d9a56068b7cbd1a98d044a3b71aa5
#
_cell.length_a   1.000
_cell.length_b   1.000
_cell.length_c   1.000
_cell.angle_alpha   90.00
_cell.angle_beta   90.00
_cell.angle_gamma   90.00
#
_symmetry.space_group_name_H-M   'P 1'
#
loop_
_entity.id
_entity.type
_entity.pdbx_description
1 polymer ?
#
loop_
_entity_poly.entity_id
_entity_poly.type
_entity_poly.pdbx_seq_one_letter_code
_entity_poly.pdbx_strand_id
1 'polypeptide(L)'
;VRSRRQRQMCIRDSTRDAWEDTFEILDTEGVPTNTVFHCFTGGPDEAKEGLQRDIYLSFSGIVTFPNAPELRDALAITPSDRYMVETDAPYLAPVPQRGKPNQPAWVLHVGEKMASVRGIELNQLAEESWRNASHFYGLDG
;
A
#
# COMPACT_ATOMS: atom_id res chain seq x y z
N VAL A 1 21.45 9.64 -15.97
CA VAL A 1 19.96 9.56 -15.98
C VAL A 1 19.55 8.45 -15.00
N ARG A 2 18.88 8.81 -13.92
CA ARG A 2 18.38 7.83 -12.97
C ARG A 2 17.32 6.94 -13.63
N SER A 3 17.35 5.63 -13.41
CA SER A 3 16.37 4.70 -13.95
C SER A 3 14.95 5.01 -13.44
N ARG A 4 13.92 4.57 -14.17
CA ARG A 4 12.51 4.72 -13.75
C ARG A 4 12.27 4.15 -12.34
N ARG A 5 12.96 3.07 -12.00
CA ARG A 5 12.91 2.41 -10.70
C ARG A 5 13.53 3.26 -9.57
N GLN A 6 14.63 3.97 -9.85
CA GLN A 6 15.24 4.90 -8.88
C GLN A 6 14.38 6.14 -8.63
N ARG A 7 13.66 6.62 -9.66
CA ARG A 7 12.70 7.74 -9.50
C ARG A 7 11.52 7.34 -8.62
N GLN A 8 10.98 6.15 -8.78
CA GLN A 8 9.89 5.65 -7.94
C GLN A 8 10.31 5.48 -6.48
N MET A 9 11.53 5.00 -6.21
CA MET A 9 12.07 4.92 -4.85
C MET A 9 12.25 6.30 -4.20
N CYS A 10 12.73 7.29 -4.96
CA CYS A 10 12.90 8.65 -4.45
C CYS A 10 11.55 9.32 -4.12
N ILE A 11 10.52 9.09 -4.94
CA ILE A 11 9.16 9.60 -4.69
C ILE A 11 8.58 8.95 -3.43
N ARG A 12 8.78 7.65 -3.25
CA ARG A 12 8.31 6.91 -2.07
C ARG A 12 8.91 7.45 -0.76
N ASP A 13 10.21 7.63 -0.72
CA ASP A 13 10.91 8.13 0.47
C ASP A 13 10.56 9.61 0.75
N SER A 14 10.32 10.41 -0.30
CA SER A 14 9.91 11.80 -0.18
C SER A 14 8.48 11.94 0.36
N THR A 15 7.56 11.05 -0.04
CA THR A 15 6.17 11.11 0.39
C THR A 15 6.03 10.85 1.90
N ARG A 16 6.90 10.04 2.50
CA ARG A 16 6.86 9.75 3.94
C ARG A 16 6.89 11.00 4.82
N ASP A 17 7.64 12.03 4.44
CA ASP A 17 7.84 13.26 5.20
C ASP A 17 7.25 14.49 4.49
N ALA A 18 6.53 14.32 3.38
CA ALA A 18 6.05 15.40 2.52
C ALA A 18 4.58 15.18 2.07
N TRP A 19 3.74 14.69 2.98
CA TRP A 19 2.34 14.42 2.65
C TRP A 19 1.58 15.68 2.24
N GLU A 20 1.76 16.79 2.96
CA GLU A 20 1.10 18.06 2.65
C GLU A 20 1.46 18.54 1.24
N ASP A 21 2.76 18.58 0.92
CA ASP A 21 3.25 18.97 -0.41
C ASP A 21 2.73 18.03 -1.51
N THR A 22 2.65 16.72 -1.21
CA THR A 22 2.13 15.72 -2.15
C THR A 22 0.66 15.98 -2.46
N PHE A 23 -0.16 16.21 -1.46
CA PHE A 23 -1.58 16.50 -1.66
C PHE A 23 -1.81 17.84 -2.35
N GLU A 24 -1.04 18.87 -2.01
CA GLU A 24 -1.10 20.17 -2.69
C GLU A 24 -0.80 20.06 -4.19
N ILE A 25 0.24 19.29 -4.56
CA ILE A 25 0.59 19.04 -5.96
C ILE A 25 -0.55 18.27 -6.67
N LEU A 26 -1.07 17.21 -6.05
CA LEU A 26 -2.16 16.44 -6.62
C LEU A 26 -3.44 17.27 -6.82
N ASP A 27 -3.73 18.18 -5.91
CA ASP A 27 -4.89 19.06 -6.01
C ASP A 27 -4.70 20.16 -7.08
N THR A 28 -3.46 20.61 -7.28
CA THR A 28 -3.13 21.66 -8.27
C THR A 28 -3.02 21.08 -9.69
N GLU A 29 -2.31 19.98 -9.86
CA GLU A 29 -2.02 19.38 -11.17
C GLU A 29 -3.05 18.33 -11.59
N GLY A 30 -3.95 17.92 -10.68
CA GLY A 30 -4.90 16.85 -10.85
C GLY A 30 -4.34 15.47 -10.50
N VAL A 31 -5.21 14.60 -10.01
CA VAL A 31 -4.88 13.20 -9.69
C VAL A 31 -5.00 12.36 -10.97
N PRO A 32 -3.92 11.72 -11.44
CA PRO A 32 -4.03 10.81 -12.58
C PRO A 32 -4.97 9.64 -12.30
N THR A 33 -5.67 9.18 -13.30
CA THR A 33 -6.50 7.98 -13.21
C THR A 33 -5.64 6.79 -12.78
N ASN A 34 -6.17 5.94 -11.91
CA ASN A 34 -5.45 4.79 -11.37
C ASN A 34 -4.13 5.18 -10.66
N THR A 35 -4.22 6.09 -9.72
CA THR A 35 -3.11 6.44 -8.83
C THR A 35 -3.07 5.50 -7.62
N VAL A 36 -1.88 5.11 -7.20
CA VAL A 36 -1.64 4.30 -5.99
C VAL A 36 -0.51 4.88 -5.15
N PHE A 37 -0.73 4.98 -3.84
CA PHE A 37 0.36 5.15 -2.89
C PHE A 37 0.99 3.78 -2.63
N HIS A 38 2.06 3.52 -3.36
CA HIS A 38 2.85 2.30 -3.24
C HIS A 38 3.60 2.26 -1.92
N CYS A 39 3.61 1.10 -1.26
CA CYS A 39 4.22 0.90 0.05
C CYS A 39 3.76 1.97 1.04
N PHE A 40 2.44 2.12 1.18
CA PHE A 40 1.84 3.14 2.03
C PHE A 40 2.36 3.02 3.47
N THR A 41 2.78 4.14 4.03
CA THR A 41 3.37 4.24 5.38
C THR A 41 2.75 5.35 6.24
N GLY A 42 1.69 5.99 5.74
CA GLY A 42 0.93 6.99 6.48
C GLY A 42 0.01 6.40 7.54
N GLY A 43 -0.57 7.27 8.33
CA GLY A 43 -1.63 6.95 9.29
C GLY A 43 -3.03 7.13 8.71
N PRO A 44 -4.07 7.11 9.59
CA PRO A 44 -5.46 7.25 9.17
C PRO A 44 -5.77 8.56 8.46
N ASP A 45 -5.11 9.66 8.82
CA ASP A 45 -5.38 10.97 8.22
C ASP A 45 -4.86 11.04 6.79
N GLU A 46 -3.63 10.59 6.52
CA GLU A 46 -3.07 10.50 5.17
C GLU A 46 -3.86 9.49 4.32
N ALA A 47 -4.32 8.40 4.91
CA ALA A 47 -5.19 7.45 4.23
C ALA A 47 -6.51 8.10 3.78
N LYS A 48 -7.19 8.85 4.65
CA LYS A 48 -8.43 9.58 4.31
C LYS A 48 -8.21 10.57 3.17
N GLU A 49 -7.12 11.35 3.23
CA GLU A 49 -6.76 12.30 2.20
C GLU A 49 -6.53 11.62 0.84
N GLY A 50 -5.84 10.49 0.81
CA GLY A 50 -5.66 9.70 -0.40
C GLY A 50 -6.99 9.13 -0.93
N LEU A 51 -7.81 8.56 -0.05
CA LEU A 51 -9.09 7.95 -0.41
C LEU A 51 -10.11 8.97 -0.94
N GLN A 52 -10.13 10.21 -0.42
CA GLN A 52 -10.97 11.29 -0.93
C GLN A 52 -10.62 11.67 -2.38
N ARG A 53 -9.41 11.35 -2.83
CA ARG A 53 -8.90 11.57 -4.19
C ARG A 53 -8.95 10.32 -5.06
N ASP A 54 -9.70 9.29 -4.67
CA ASP A 54 -9.80 7.99 -5.36
C ASP A 54 -8.46 7.24 -5.50
N ILE A 55 -7.49 7.52 -4.63
CA ILE A 55 -6.17 6.89 -4.65
C ILE A 55 -6.24 5.52 -3.96
N TYR A 56 -5.61 4.53 -4.57
CA TYR A 56 -5.42 3.22 -3.97
C TYR A 56 -4.27 3.24 -2.95
N LEU A 57 -4.40 2.42 -1.90
CA LEU A 57 -3.34 2.23 -0.90
C LEU A 57 -2.79 0.82 -1.02
N SER A 58 -1.48 0.70 -1.28
CA SER A 58 -0.82 -0.61 -1.36
C SER A 58 0.01 -0.87 -0.11
N PHE A 59 -0.28 -1.98 0.57
CA PHE A 59 0.32 -2.33 1.85
C PHE A 59 1.40 -3.42 1.68
N SER A 60 2.55 -3.18 2.30
CA SER A 60 3.72 -4.06 2.26
C SER A 60 3.95 -4.78 3.60
N GLY A 61 5.07 -5.46 3.72
CA GLY A 61 5.49 -6.14 4.94
C GLY A 61 5.50 -5.26 6.20
N ILE A 62 5.56 -3.93 6.06
CA ILE A 62 5.53 -2.99 7.19
C ILE A 62 4.26 -3.15 8.03
N VAL A 63 3.13 -3.53 7.44
CA VAL A 63 1.88 -3.74 8.18
C VAL A 63 1.98 -4.83 9.26
N THR A 64 2.94 -5.75 9.09
CA THR A 64 3.23 -6.82 10.06
C THR A 64 4.13 -6.37 11.22
N PHE A 65 4.77 -5.20 11.12
CA PHE A 65 5.76 -4.77 12.09
C PHE A 65 5.09 -4.31 13.40
N PRO A 66 5.66 -4.68 14.57
CA PRO A 66 5.09 -4.29 15.87
C PRO A 66 4.92 -2.78 16.03
N ASN A 67 5.85 -1.99 15.51
CA ASN A 67 5.90 -0.53 15.62
C ASN A 67 5.13 0.23 14.53
N ALA A 68 4.16 -0.41 13.87
CA ALA A 68 3.34 0.21 12.83
C ALA A 68 1.83 0.19 13.17
N PRO A 69 1.38 0.63 14.37
CA PRO A 69 -0.04 0.61 14.72
C PRO A 69 -0.86 1.57 13.86
N GLU A 70 -0.35 2.77 13.57
CA GLU A 70 -1.06 3.78 12.76
C GLU A 70 -1.31 3.29 11.33
N LEU A 71 -0.37 2.52 10.76
CA LEU A 71 -0.56 1.91 9.44
C LEU A 71 -1.70 0.87 9.46
N ARG A 72 -1.83 0.11 10.54
CA ARG A 72 -2.95 -0.83 10.71
C ARG A 72 -4.28 -0.12 10.91
N ASP A 73 -4.29 1.01 11.60
CA ASP A 73 -5.48 1.87 11.72
C ASP A 73 -5.89 2.44 10.35
N ALA A 74 -4.92 2.86 9.54
CA ALA A 74 -5.16 3.29 8.16
C ALA A 74 -5.74 2.16 7.30
N LEU A 75 -5.21 0.94 7.42
CA LEU A 75 -5.76 -0.23 6.72
C LEU A 75 -7.20 -0.54 7.16
N ALA A 76 -7.50 -0.43 8.45
CA ALA A 76 -8.82 -0.73 9.00
C ALA A 76 -9.92 0.19 8.42
N ILE A 77 -9.59 1.44 8.11
CA ILE A 77 -10.54 2.40 7.52
C ILE A 77 -10.57 2.39 5.98
N THR A 78 -9.64 1.68 5.33
CA THR A 78 -9.57 1.62 3.87
C THR A 78 -10.71 0.77 3.31
N PRO A 79 -11.52 1.27 2.36
CA PRO A 79 -12.59 0.49 1.73
C PRO A 79 -12.08 -0.77 1.04
N SER A 80 -12.95 -1.77 0.90
CA SER A 80 -12.60 -3.06 0.29
C SER A 80 -12.19 -2.98 -1.19
N ASP A 81 -12.53 -1.90 -1.86
CA ASP A 81 -12.23 -1.63 -3.27
C ASP A 81 -11.07 -0.64 -3.49
N ARG A 82 -10.31 -0.28 -2.43
CA ARG A 82 -9.26 0.73 -2.49
C ARG A 82 -7.91 0.28 -1.92
N TYR A 83 -7.70 -0.99 -1.64
CA TYR A 83 -6.41 -1.48 -1.18
C TYR A 83 -5.82 -2.56 -2.09
N MET A 84 -4.51 -2.65 -2.08
CA MET A 84 -3.73 -3.71 -2.70
C MET A 84 -2.68 -4.25 -1.72
N VAL A 85 -2.16 -5.42 -2.01
CA VAL A 85 -1.10 -6.08 -1.26
C VAL A 85 0.17 -6.16 -2.10
N GLU A 86 1.32 -5.93 -1.48
CA GLU A 86 2.62 -5.98 -2.14
C GLU A 86 3.71 -6.57 -1.24
N THR A 87 4.88 -6.85 -1.81
CA THR A 87 6.03 -7.36 -1.05
C THR A 87 7.14 -6.34 -0.86
N ASP A 88 7.41 -5.52 -1.85
CA ASP A 88 8.60 -4.66 -1.95
C ASP A 88 9.92 -5.48 -1.90
N ALA A 89 9.87 -6.76 -2.30
CA ALA A 89 11.04 -7.63 -2.28
C ALA A 89 12.21 -7.04 -3.11
N PRO A 90 13.44 -7.16 -2.66
CA PRO A 90 13.96 -7.95 -1.53
C PRO A 90 13.93 -7.24 -0.16
N TYR A 91 13.28 -6.09 -0.06
CA TYR A 91 13.16 -5.28 1.16
C TYR A 91 11.92 -5.63 1.95
N LEU A 92 11.82 -5.10 3.19
CA LEU A 92 10.64 -5.12 4.04
C LEU A 92 10.08 -6.53 4.31
N ALA A 93 10.96 -7.51 4.53
CA ALA A 93 10.54 -8.86 4.90
C ALA A 93 9.51 -8.82 6.04
N PRO A 94 8.33 -9.45 5.86
CA PRO A 94 7.29 -9.44 6.88
C PRO A 94 7.67 -10.29 8.09
N VAL A 95 7.00 -10.06 9.23
CA VAL A 95 7.04 -11.01 10.34
C VAL A 95 6.38 -12.32 9.88
N PRO A 96 6.95 -13.53 10.13
CA PRO A 96 8.09 -13.82 11.01
C PRO A 96 9.47 -13.82 10.33
N GLN A 97 9.56 -13.37 9.08
CA GLN A 97 10.79 -13.47 8.27
C GLN A 97 11.73 -12.25 8.39
N ARG A 98 11.54 -11.40 9.39
CA ARG A 98 12.39 -10.22 9.62
C ARG A 98 13.88 -10.57 9.66
N GLY A 99 14.70 -9.68 9.07
CA GLY A 99 16.15 -9.85 9.01
C GLY A 99 16.66 -10.72 7.86
N LYS A 100 15.76 -11.28 7.06
CA LYS A 100 16.10 -12.01 5.84
C LYS A 100 15.78 -11.19 4.59
N PRO A 101 16.43 -11.42 3.43
CA PRO A 101 15.98 -10.87 2.17
C PRO A 101 14.55 -11.30 1.88
N ASN A 102 13.66 -10.33 1.59
CA ASN A 102 12.27 -10.62 1.28
C ASN A 102 12.13 -11.28 -0.08
N GLN A 103 11.08 -12.07 -0.27
CA GLN A 103 10.75 -12.77 -1.51
C GLN A 103 9.26 -12.70 -1.80
N PRO A 104 8.82 -12.79 -3.08
CA PRO A 104 7.42 -12.65 -3.46
C PRO A 104 6.47 -13.62 -2.74
N ALA A 105 6.90 -14.85 -2.47
CA ALA A 105 6.09 -15.85 -1.78
C ALA A 105 5.65 -15.41 -0.36
N TRP A 106 6.36 -14.48 0.26
CA TRP A 106 6.03 -13.98 1.61
C TRP A 106 4.93 -12.92 1.61
N VAL A 107 4.36 -12.58 0.46
CA VAL A 107 3.12 -11.80 0.37
C VAL A 107 1.99 -12.44 1.19
N LEU A 108 2.02 -13.76 1.37
CA LEU A 108 1.07 -14.48 2.21
C LEU A 108 1.04 -13.93 3.64
N HIS A 109 2.20 -13.71 4.25
CA HIS A 109 2.28 -13.14 5.61
C HIS A 109 1.72 -11.72 5.70
N VAL A 110 1.90 -10.92 4.64
CA VAL A 110 1.29 -9.59 4.54
C VAL A 110 -0.24 -9.73 4.48
N GLY A 111 -0.75 -10.61 3.60
CA GLY A 111 -2.18 -10.86 3.45
C GLY A 111 -2.83 -11.39 4.73
N GLU A 112 -2.20 -12.34 5.43
CA GLU A 112 -2.68 -12.86 6.72
C GLU A 112 -2.84 -11.74 7.76
N LYS A 113 -1.85 -10.84 7.85
CA LYS A 113 -1.92 -9.70 8.78
C LYS A 113 -3.01 -8.72 8.38
N MET A 114 -3.12 -8.41 7.09
CA MET A 114 -4.17 -7.51 6.58
C MET A 114 -5.57 -8.07 6.85
N ALA A 115 -5.78 -9.37 6.58
CA ALA A 115 -7.05 -10.05 6.86
C ALA A 115 -7.42 -9.98 8.35
N SER A 116 -6.43 -10.25 9.23
CA SER A 116 -6.61 -10.14 10.68
C SER A 116 -7.02 -8.74 11.13
N VAL A 117 -6.36 -7.70 10.61
CA VAL A 117 -6.67 -6.29 10.94
C VAL A 117 -8.07 -5.91 10.47
N ARG A 118 -8.48 -6.38 9.31
CA ARG A 118 -9.79 -6.09 8.72
C ARG A 118 -10.92 -6.96 9.29
N GLY A 119 -10.61 -8.01 10.03
CA GLY A 119 -11.59 -8.96 10.56
C GLY A 119 -12.28 -9.79 9.49
N ILE A 120 -11.58 -10.13 8.41
CA ILE A 120 -12.07 -10.95 7.29
C ILE A 120 -11.20 -12.19 7.10
N GLU A 121 -11.73 -13.15 6.36
CA GLU A 121 -10.98 -14.36 5.99
C GLU A 121 -9.89 -14.05 4.94
N LEU A 122 -8.78 -14.81 4.97
CA LEU A 122 -7.67 -14.62 4.03
C LEU A 122 -8.12 -14.76 2.56
N ASN A 123 -9.01 -15.72 2.26
CA ASN A 123 -9.54 -15.90 0.91
C ASN A 123 -10.33 -14.66 0.45
N GLN A 124 -11.12 -14.06 1.32
CA GLN A 124 -11.83 -12.82 1.00
C GLN A 124 -10.85 -11.68 0.71
N LEU A 125 -9.82 -11.53 1.52
CA LEU A 125 -8.78 -10.51 1.27
C LEU A 125 -8.09 -10.74 -0.08
N ALA A 126 -7.75 -11.99 -0.40
CA ALA A 126 -7.12 -12.35 -1.66
C ALA A 126 -8.02 -11.99 -2.87
N GLU A 127 -9.31 -12.30 -2.80
CA GLU A 127 -10.28 -11.95 -3.84
C GLU A 127 -10.44 -10.43 -4.01
N GLU A 128 -10.56 -9.70 -2.91
CA GLU A 128 -10.67 -8.24 -2.92
C GLU A 128 -9.41 -7.60 -3.52
N SER A 129 -8.23 -8.01 -3.07
CA SER A 129 -6.95 -7.50 -3.57
C SER A 129 -6.73 -7.83 -5.05
N TRP A 130 -7.08 -9.06 -5.48
CA TRP A 130 -7.02 -9.45 -6.89
C TRP A 130 -7.94 -8.59 -7.76
N ARG A 131 -9.20 -8.41 -7.36
CA ARG A 131 -10.16 -7.58 -8.06
C ARG A 131 -9.67 -6.13 -8.18
N ASN A 132 -9.16 -5.57 -7.09
CA ASN A 132 -8.66 -4.20 -7.06
C ASN A 132 -7.45 -4.03 -7.98
N ALA A 133 -6.50 -4.96 -7.94
CA ALA A 133 -5.33 -4.94 -8.83
C ALA A 133 -5.75 -5.12 -10.30
N SER A 134 -6.67 -6.05 -10.58
CA SER A 134 -7.18 -6.27 -11.94
C SER A 134 -7.83 -5.02 -12.51
N HIS A 135 -8.67 -4.35 -11.71
CA HIS A 135 -9.29 -3.09 -12.12
C HIS A 135 -8.24 -1.98 -12.32
N PHE A 136 -7.32 -1.83 -11.38
CA PHE A 136 -6.26 -0.82 -11.44
C PHE A 136 -5.38 -0.95 -12.70
N TYR A 137 -5.02 -2.18 -13.06
CA TYR A 137 -4.17 -2.45 -14.22
C TYR A 137 -4.95 -2.71 -15.53
N GLY A 138 -6.29 -2.63 -15.51
CA GLY A 138 -7.12 -2.83 -16.70
C GLY A 138 -7.11 -4.28 -17.19
N LEU A 139 -7.05 -5.25 -16.27
CA LEU A 139 -7.03 -6.68 -16.58
C LEU A 139 -8.42 -7.33 -16.63
N ASP A 140 -9.45 -6.55 -16.34
CA ASP A 140 -10.87 -6.99 -16.30
C ASP A 140 -11.52 -7.08 -17.70
N GLY A 141 -10.72 -6.97 -18.74
CA GLY A 141 -11.18 -6.93 -20.14
C GLY A 141 -11.53 -8.28 -20.74
#